data_111a2b3c8c0e53547b53308cea875fbc
#
_entry.id   111a2b3c8c0e53547b53308cea875fbc
#
_cell.length_a   1.000
_cell.length_b   1.000
_cell.length_c   1.000
_cell.angle_alpha   90.00
_cell.angle_beta   90.00
_cell.angle_gamma   90.00
#
_symmetry.space_group_name_H-M   'P 1'
#
loop_
_entity.id
_entity.type
_entity.pdbx_description
1 polymer ?
#
loop_
_entity_poly.entity_id
_entity_poly.type
_entity_poly.pdbx_seq_one_letter_code
_entity_poly.pdbx_strand_id
1 'polypeptide(L)'
;MKVKDAMHKGVDWVSPDTPITEIAKLMRAHDIGCIPIGEDDKLVGMVTDRDIVCKGLAGNGFDATRAKARDVMTDGIHCCREDDDLAKAVHHMETLKVRRLPVINKNKRMVGMISLGDISQFAPSDLMSGYVKSVAAHH
;
A
#
# COMPACT_ATOMS: atom_id res chain seq x y z
N MET A 1 7.19 12.36 -16.48
CA MET A 1 7.65 11.07 -15.93
C MET A 1 6.45 10.23 -15.50
N LYS A 2 6.46 9.00 -15.88
CA LYS A 2 5.37 8.07 -15.56
C LYS A 2 5.69 7.27 -14.30
N VAL A 3 4.63 6.77 -13.65
CA VAL A 3 4.76 5.94 -12.44
C VAL A 3 5.74 4.78 -12.68
N LYS A 4 5.67 4.11 -13.83
CA LYS A 4 6.55 2.99 -14.14
C LYS A 4 8.03 3.34 -14.14
N ASP A 5 8.38 4.62 -14.34
CA ASP A 5 9.77 5.08 -14.35
C ASP A 5 10.36 5.23 -12.94
N ALA A 6 9.50 5.37 -11.94
CA ALA A 6 9.91 5.61 -10.55
C ALA A 6 9.60 4.44 -9.60
N MET A 7 8.66 3.56 -9.95
CA MET A 7 8.21 2.49 -9.08
C MET A 7 9.24 1.38 -8.90
N HIS A 8 9.10 0.61 -7.83
CA HIS A 8 9.73 -0.69 -7.72
C HIS A 8 8.92 -1.71 -8.52
N LYS A 9 9.60 -2.46 -9.38
CA LYS A 9 8.98 -3.52 -10.16
C LYS A 9 8.73 -4.73 -9.29
N GLY A 10 7.62 -5.42 -9.56
CA GLY A 10 7.21 -6.55 -8.78
C GLY A 10 6.51 -6.13 -7.50
N VAL A 11 5.68 -6.99 -6.98
CA VAL A 11 4.95 -6.74 -5.75
C VAL A 11 4.72 -8.06 -5.04
N ASP A 12 5.05 -8.09 -3.75
CA ASP A 12 4.77 -9.24 -2.91
C ASP A 12 3.37 -9.06 -2.34
N TRP A 13 2.41 -9.75 -2.92
CA TRP A 13 1.03 -9.75 -2.43
C TRP A 13 0.70 -11.10 -1.80
N VAL A 14 -0.28 -11.09 -0.92
CA VAL A 14 -0.75 -12.31 -0.26
C VAL A 14 -2.26 -12.42 -0.41
N SER A 15 -2.80 -13.63 -0.22
CA SER A 15 -4.23 -13.85 -0.32
C SER A 15 -4.98 -13.34 0.91
N PRO A 16 -6.31 -13.11 0.81
CA PRO A 16 -7.12 -12.73 1.96
C PRO A 16 -7.12 -13.75 3.09
N ASP A 17 -6.79 -14.99 2.79
CA ASP A 17 -6.76 -16.08 3.78
C ASP A 17 -5.39 -16.24 4.46
N THR A 18 -4.44 -15.39 4.14
CA THR A 18 -3.11 -15.44 4.74
C THR A 18 -3.19 -15.09 6.23
N PRO A 19 -2.59 -15.91 7.09
CA PRO A 19 -2.56 -15.63 8.54
C PRO A 19 -1.89 -14.29 8.84
N ILE A 20 -2.42 -13.56 9.80
CA ILE A 20 -1.87 -12.26 10.24
C ILE A 20 -0.43 -12.41 10.71
N THR A 21 -0.09 -13.52 11.36
CA THR A 21 1.27 -13.77 11.81
C THR A 21 2.26 -13.85 10.64
N GLU A 22 1.87 -14.43 9.51
CA GLU A 22 2.70 -14.43 8.31
C GLU A 22 2.88 -13.06 7.72
N ILE A 23 1.83 -12.25 7.69
CA ILE A 23 1.90 -10.87 7.23
C ILE A 23 2.85 -10.06 8.11
N ALA A 24 2.75 -10.19 9.42
CA ALA A 24 3.64 -9.53 10.36
C ALA A 24 5.11 -9.92 10.12
N LYS A 25 5.37 -11.20 9.86
CA LYS A 25 6.72 -11.67 9.54
C LYS A 25 7.26 -11.09 8.24
N LEU A 26 6.42 -10.96 7.21
CA LEU A 26 6.80 -10.32 5.95
C LEU A 26 7.12 -8.83 6.16
N MET A 27 6.31 -8.13 6.94
CA MET A 27 6.57 -6.73 7.28
C MET A 27 7.91 -6.56 7.98
N ARG A 28 8.22 -7.45 8.92
CA ARG A 28 9.48 -7.42 9.62
C ARG A 28 10.66 -7.75 8.71
N ALA A 29 10.52 -8.78 7.88
CA ALA A 29 11.61 -9.25 7.00
C ALA A 29 11.98 -8.20 5.94
N HIS A 30 10.99 -7.47 5.42
CA HIS A 30 11.18 -6.49 4.36
C HIS A 30 11.17 -5.04 4.86
N ASP A 31 11.02 -4.83 6.18
CA ASP A 31 10.94 -3.51 6.79
C ASP A 31 9.88 -2.62 6.12
N ILE A 32 8.69 -3.15 5.96
CA ILE A 32 7.56 -2.47 5.32
C ILE A 32 6.33 -2.52 6.23
N GLY A 33 5.47 -1.52 6.10
CA GLY A 33 4.25 -1.41 6.90
C GLY A 33 2.97 -1.62 6.12
N CYS A 34 3.06 -2.12 4.89
CA CYS A 34 1.90 -2.25 4.00
C CYS A 34 2.10 -3.44 3.07
N ILE A 35 1.09 -4.32 3.04
CA ILE A 35 1.09 -5.50 2.17
C ILE A 35 -0.18 -5.48 1.32
N PRO A 36 -0.08 -5.52 -0.01
CA PRO A 36 -1.25 -5.68 -0.87
C PRO A 36 -1.87 -7.05 -0.70
N ILE A 37 -3.19 -7.09 -0.71
CA ILE A 37 -3.96 -8.32 -0.67
C ILE A 37 -4.56 -8.55 -2.05
N GLY A 38 -4.33 -9.72 -2.59
CA GLY A 38 -4.73 -10.03 -3.95
C GLY A 38 -5.29 -11.42 -4.14
N GLU A 39 -6.00 -11.58 -5.25
CA GLU A 39 -6.48 -12.87 -5.77
C GLU A 39 -6.19 -12.88 -7.26
N ASP A 40 -5.48 -13.89 -7.74
CA ASP A 40 -5.11 -14.04 -9.16
C ASP A 40 -4.43 -12.77 -9.72
N ASP A 41 -3.47 -12.20 -8.99
CA ASP A 41 -2.76 -10.95 -9.31
C ASP A 41 -3.66 -9.71 -9.29
N LYS A 42 -4.91 -9.82 -8.92
CA LYS A 42 -5.83 -8.67 -8.82
C LYS A 42 -5.85 -8.16 -7.39
N LEU A 43 -5.70 -6.85 -7.25
CA LEU A 43 -5.76 -6.21 -5.95
C LEU A 43 -7.19 -6.25 -5.40
N VAL A 44 -7.34 -6.72 -4.16
CA VAL A 44 -8.63 -6.74 -3.47
C VAL A 44 -8.63 -5.91 -2.19
N GLY A 45 -7.47 -5.60 -1.66
CA GLY A 45 -7.37 -4.79 -0.44
C GLY A 45 -5.93 -4.55 -0.03
N MET A 46 -5.76 -3.98 1.15
CA MET A 46 -4.45 -3.68 1.74
C MET A 46 -4.49 -3.99 3.22
N VAL A 47 -3.38 -4.48 3.75
CA VAL A 47 -3.16 -4.58 5.18
C VAL A 47 -1.96 -3.72 5.55
N THR A 48 -2.15 -2.83 6.52
CA THR A 48 -1.08 -2.03 7.09
C THR A 48 -0.76 -2.50 8.51
N ASP A 49 0.41 -2.12 9.01
CA ASP A 49 0.76 -2.35 10.41
C ASP A 49 -0.26 -1.69 11.35
N ARG A 50 -0.76 -0.50 10.97
CA ARG A 50 -1.83 0.16 11.73
C ARG A 50 -3.11 -0.66 11.75
N ASP A 51 -3.49 -1.31 10.65
CA ASP A 51 -4.66 -2.19 10.60
C ASP A 51 -4.53 -3.34 11.60
N ILE A 52 -3.35 -3.95 11.66
CA ILE A 52 -3.09 -5.07 12.59
C ILE A 52 -3.26 -4.61 14.03
N VAL A 53 -2.75 -3.43 14.36
CA VAL A 53 -2.85 -2.89 15.72
C VAL A 53 -4.26 -2.40 16.03
N CYS A 54 -4.83 -1.55 15.18
CA CYS A 54 -6.07 -0.82 15.49
C CYS A 54 -7.34 -1.62 15.21
N LYS A 55 -7.35 -2.40 14.16
CA LYS A 55 -8.50 -3.26 13.83
C LYS A 55 -8.35 -4.66 14.43
N GLY A 56 -7.10 -5.12 14.52
CA GLY A 56 -6.76 -6.41 15.09
C GLY A 56 -6.67 -6.37 16.59
N LEU A 57 -5.48 -6.12 17.13
CA LEU A 57 -5.19 -6.22 18.56
C LEU A 57 -6.12 -5.40 19.45
N ALA A 58 -6.54 -4.21 19.01
CA ALA A 58 -7.44 -3.34 19.74
C ALA A 58 -8.91 -3.74 19.59
N GLY A 59 -9.24 -4.65 18.69
CA GLY A 59 -10.61 -5.11 18.45
C GLY A 59 -11.06 -6.14 19.47
N ASN A 60 -12.38 -6.19 19.69
CA ASN A 60 -12.97 -7.18 20.59
C ASN A 60 -12.97 -8.56 19.95
N GLY A 61 -12.56 -9.58 20.73
CA GLY A 61 -12.58 -10.95 20.25
C GLY A 61 -11.50 -11.32 19.25
N PHE A 62 -10.51 -10.46 19.05
CA PHE A 62 -9.42 -10.74 18.12
C PHE A 62 -8.49 -11.83 18.67
N ASP A 63 -8.27 -12.86 17.85
CA ASP A 63 -7.33 -13.93 18.16
C ASP A 63 -6.24 -13.95 17.09
N ALA A 64 -5.05 -13.48 17.44
CA ALA A 64 -3.92 -13.38 16.51
C ALA A 64 -3.50 -14.73 15.94
N THR A 65 -3.79 -15.85 16.62
CA THR A 65 -3.44 -17.19 16.14
C THR A 65 -4.36 -17.70 15.04
N ARG A 66 -5.55 -17.11 14.90
CA ARG A 66 -6.57 -17.52 13.92
C ARG A 66 -6.87 -16.45 12.88
N ALA A 67 -6.56 -15.19 13.17
CA ALA A 67 -6.91 -14.07 12.30
C ALA A 67 -6.20 -14.16 10.96
N LYS A 68 -6.91 -13.75 9.92
CA LYS A 68 -6.43 -13.72 8.54
C LYS A 68 -6.44 -12.29 8.02
N ALA A 69 -5.79 -12.06 6.89
CA ALA A 69 -5.77 -10.76 6.24
C ALA A 69 -7.16 -10.14 6.11
N ARG A 70 -8.16 -10.94 5.70
CA ARG A 70 -9.54 -10.48 5.50
C ARG A 70 -10.16 -9.86 6.75
N ASP A 71 -9.69 -10.24 7.93
CA ASP A 71 -10.25 -9.77 9.20
C ASP A 71 -9.83 -8.34 9.54
N VAL A 72 -8.73 -7.86 8.96
CA VAL A 72 -8.19 -6.53 9.26
C VAL A 72 -7.93 -5.68 8.02
N MET A 73 -7.99 -6.24 6.81
CA MET A 73 -7.68 -5.50 5.60
C MET A 73 -8.67 -4.37 5.34
N THR A 74 -8.18 -3.32 4.69
CA THR A 74 -9.01 -2.27 4.13
C THR A 74 -9.41 -2.72 2.73
N ASP A 75 -10.71 -2.87 2.49
CA ASP A 75 -11.24 -3.25 1.20
C ASP A 75 -11.13 -2.08 0.22
N GLY A 76 -11.05 -2.43 -1.05
CA GLY A 76 -11.07 -1.45 -2.11
C GLY A 76 -9.80 -1.43 -2.93
N ILE A 77 -9.91 -0.79 -4.10
CA ILE A 77 -8.83 -0.75 -5.08
C ILE A 77 -8.19 0.64 -5.02
N HIS A 78 -7.34 0.85 -4.02
CA HIS A 78 -6.52 2.05 -3.93
C HIS A 78 -5.18 1.76 -4.58
N CYS A 79 -5.03 2.23 -5.81
CA CYS A 79 -3.84 1.97 -6.61
C CYS A 79 -3.62 3.10 -7.62
N CYS A 80 -2.48 3.08 -8.28
CA CYS A 80 -2.25 3.91 -9.47
C CYS A 80 -1.89 3.01 -10.64
N ARG A 81 -1.92 3.58 -11.85
CA ARG A 81 -1.58 2.85 -13.06
C ARG A 81 -0.13 3.13 -13.44
N GLU A 82 0.54 2.14 -14.03
CA GLU A 82 1.93 2.31 -14.42
C GLU A 82 2.13 3.42 -15.46
N ASP A 83 1.11 3.71 -16.25
CA ASP A 83 1.16 4.76 -17.28
C ASP A 83 0.66 6.13 -16.79
N ASP A 84 0.24 6.24 -15.55
CA ASP A 84 -0.13 7.54 -14.96
C ASP A 84 1.10 8.44 -14.86
N ASP A 85 0.89 9.76 -15.00
CA ASP A 85 1.93 10.73 -14.67
C ASP A 85 2.25 10.65 -13.18
N LEU A 86 3.51 10.85 -12.84
CA LEU A 86 3.95 10.81 -11.45
C LEU A 86 3.17 11.79 -10.57
N ALA A 87 2.89 12.98 -11.11
CA ALA A 87 2.10 14.00 -10.40
C ALA A 87 0.69 13.49 -10.04
N LYS A 88 0.06 12.73 -10.93
CA LYS A 88 -1.27 12.15 -10.66
C LYS A 88 -1.21 11.16 -9.51
N ALA A 89 -0.19 10.31 -9.49
CA ALA A 89 0.02 9.36 -8.39
C ALA A 89 0.25 10.08 -7.06
N VAL A 90 1.05 11.14 -7.07
CA VAL A 90 1.31 11.95 -5.87
C VAL A 90 0.01 12.57 -5.34
N HIS A 91 -0.80 13.16 -6.21
CA HIS A 91 -2.09 13.73 -5.80
C HIS A 91 -3.04 12.68 -5.24
N HIS A 92 -3.04 11.47 -5.83
CA HIS A 92 -3.83 10.36 -5.32
C HIS A 92 -3.37 9.95 -3.91
N MET A 93 -2.07 9.86 -3.70
CA MET A 93 -1.50 9.57 -2.39
C MET A 93 -1.79 10.67 -1.36
N GLU A 94 -1.78 11.94 -1.78
CA GLU A 94 -2.19 13.07 -0.92
C GLU A 94 -3.64 12.91 -0.47
N THR A 95 -4.53 12.62 -1.41
CA THR A 95 -5.96 12.44 -1.13
C THR A 95 -6.20 11.30 -0.16
N LEU A 96 -5.52 10.18 -0.35
CA LEU A 96 -5.64 9.01 0.51
C LEU A 96 -4.81 9.10 1.78
N LYS A 97 -3.87 10.05 1.85
CA LYS A 97 -2.94 10.24 2.98
C LYS A 97 -2.12 8.99 3.27
N VAL A 98 -1.62 8.37 2.21
CA VAL A 98 -0.82 7.16 2.27
C VAL A 98 0.60 7.38 1.76
N ARG A 99 1.52 6.51 2.17
CA ARG A 99 2.94 6.59 1.80
C ARG A 99 3.33 5.62 0.69
N ARG A 100 2.43 4.74 0.30
CA ARG A 100 2.64 3.72 -0.73
C ARG A 100 1.35 3.44 -1.45
N LEU A 101 1.46 3.05 -2.72
CA LEU A 101 0.34 2.53 -3.49
C LEU A 101 0.80 1.38 -4.35
N PRO A 102 -0.02 0.33 -4.49
CA PRO A 102 0.20 -0.66 -5.54
C PRO A 102 0.04 -0.02 -6.91
N VAL A 103 0.80 -0.53 -7.86
CA VAL A 103 0.74 -0.10 -9.25
C VAL A 103 0.19 -1.23 -10.08
N ILE A 104 -0.82 -0.93 -10.91
CA ILE A 104 -1.43 -1.91 -11.80
C ILE A 104 -1.18 -1.55 -13.26
N ASN A 105 -1.26 -2.54 -14.12
CA ASN A 105 -1.21 -2.34 -15.56
C ASN A 105 -2.62 -2.19 -16.14
N LYS A 106 -2.72 -2.06 -17.47
CA LYS A 106 -4.00 -1.93 -18.18
C LYS A 106 -4.92 -3.15 -18.00
N ASN A 107 -4.36 -4.30 -17.66
CA ASN A 107 -5.10 -5.53 -17.41
C ASN A 107 -5.51 -5.69 -15.94
N LYS A 108 -5.31 -4.63 -15.13
CA LYS A 108 -5.60 -4.59 -13.70
C LYS A 108 -4.77 -5.57 -12.86
N ARG A 109 -3.60 -5.98 -13.39
CA ARG A 109 -2.65 -6.82 -12.67
C ARG A 109 -1.68 -5.94 -11.90
N MET A 110 -1.30 -6.36 -10.70
CA MET A 110 -0.29 -5.68 -9.91
C MET A 110 1.10 -5.89 -10.54
N VAL A 111 1.78 -4.79 -10.84
CA VAL A 111 3.09 -4.83 -11.51
C VAL A 111 4.19 -4.19 -10.67
N GLY A 112 3.85 -3.48 -9.60
CA GLY A 112 4.84 -2.86 -8.75
C GLY A 112 4.23 -2.11 -7.59
N MET A 113 5.09 -1.38 -6.87
CA MET A 113 4.72 -0.49 -5.78
C MET A 113 5.41 0.86 -5.98
N ILE A 114 4.71 1.93 -5.64
CA ILE A 114 5.32 3.25 -5.58
C ILE A 114 5.23 3.79 -4.16
N SER A 115 6.34 4.35 -3.68
CA SER A 115 6.45 4.83 -2.31
C SER A 115 6.88 6.28 -2.26
N LEU A 116 6.74 6.90 -1.08
CA LEU A 116 7.28 8.23 -0.82
C LEU A 116 8.78 8.31 -1.16
N GLY A 117 9.55 7.26 -0.81
CA GLY A 117 10.97 7.21 -1.12
C GLY A 117 11.25 7.25 -2.61
N ASP A 118 10.47 6.50 -3.40
CA ASP A 118 10.60 6.50 -4.86
C ASP A 118 10.29 7.89 -5.43
N ILE A 119 9.21 8.49 -4.97
CA ILE A 119 8.75 9.80 -5.45
C ILE A 119 9.77 10.89 -5.12
N SER A 120 10.37 10.84 -3.93
CA SER A 120 11.32 11.85 -3.47
C SER A 120 12.54 12.02 -4.38
N GLN A 121 12.88 10.99 -5.15
CA GLN A 121 14.00 11.04 -6.08
C GLN A 121 13.69 11.75 -7.39
N PHE A 122 12.40 11.87 -7.75
CA PHE A 122 12.00 12.30 -9.09
C PHE A 122 11.03 13.48 -9.08
N ALA A 123 10.24 13.67 -8.03
CA ALA A 123 9.20 14.69 -8.00
C ALA A 123 9.78 16.09 -7.74
N PRO A 124 9.21 17.15 -8.34
CA PRO A 124 9.57 18.53 -8.00
C PRO A 124 9.34 18.84 -6.51
N SER A 125 10.16 19.74 -5.96
CA SER A 125 10.12 20.07 -4.53
C SER A 125 8.77 20.60 -4.06
N ASP A 126 8.07 21.41 -4.87
CA ASP A 126 6.76 21.92 -4.52
C ASP A 126 5.72 20.82 -4.41
N LEU A 127 5.76 19.85 -5.32
CA LEU A 127 4.88 18.68 -5.30
C LEU A 127 5.13 17.83 -4.06
N MET A 128 6.40 17.62 -3.70
CA MET A 128 6.79 16.89 -2.51
C MET A 128 6.36 17.60 -1.23
N SER A 129 6.49 18.92 -1.18
CA SER A 129 6.07 19.71 -0.02
C SER A 129 4.57 19.57 0.24
N GLY A 130 3.75 19.65 -0.79
CA GLY A 130 2.31 19.45 -0.68
C GLY A 130 1.97 18.05 -0.17
N TYR A 131 2.62 17.05 -0.72
CA TYR A 131 2.43 15.66 -0.32
C TYR A 131 2.79 15.44 1.16
N VAL A 132 3.96 15.90 1.59
CA VAL A 132 4.42 15.74 2.97
C VAL A 132 3.46 16.41 3.94
N LYS A 133 3.00 17.62 3.64
CA LYS A 133 2.02 18.33 4.49
C LYS A 133 0.73 17.53 4.63
N SER A 134 0.20 17.00 3.53
CA SER A 134 -1.05 16.22 3.55
C SER A 134 -0.92 14.95 4.38
N VAL A 135 0.18 14.22 4.24
CA VAL A 135 0.40 12.97 4.97
C VAL A 135 0.67 13.25 6.44
N ALA A 136 1.49 14.27 6.75
CA ALA A 136 1.81 14.61 8.13
C ALA A 136 0.59 15.10 8.91
N ALA A 137 -0.33 15.83 8.27
CA ALA A 137 -1.54 16.32 8.90
C ALA A 137 -2.48 15.19 9.34
N HIS A 138 -2.34 13.99 8.77
CA HIS A 138 -3.14 12.81 9.13
C HIS A 138 -2.72 12.23 10.47
N HIS A 139 -1.52 12.50 10.89
CA HIS A 139 -0.96 12.01 12.13
C HIS A 139 -0.79 13.14 13.14
#